data_5eeea375a629cb6fc83c3e9fc80484e9
#
_entry.id   5eeea375a629cb6fc83c3e9fc80484e9
#
_cell.length_a   1.000
_cell.length_b   1.000
_cell.length_c   1.000
_cell.angle_alpha   90.00
_cell.angle_beta   90.00
_cell.angle_gamma   90.00
#
_symmetry.space_group_name_H-M   'P 1'
#
loop_
_entity.id
_entity.type
_entity.pdbx_description
1 polymer ?
#
loop_
_entity_poly.entity_id
_entity_poly.type
_entity_poly.pdbx_seq_one_letter_code
_entity_poly.pdbx_strand_id
1 'polypeptide(L)'
;MEDKMLLYIADQMKHRIADMEDECPKLRIDIANLYYLSGMKAMGYSDYATSRSYFKVALSLLPTDRWVSQYKLCRHISLKLAKSIYSCGDVEEAQSILHEMLEKCLSIEDKLPVQALLVTSE
;
A
#
# COMPACT_ATOMS: atom_id res chain seq x y z
N MET A 1 15.48 10.17 -13.07
CA MET A 1 14.64 10.06 -14.27
C MET A 1 13.72 8.87 -14.24
N GLU A 2 14.21 7.70 -13.86
CA GLU A 2 13.38 6.50 -13.75
C GLU A 2 12.23 6.67 -12.75
N ASP A 3 12.48 7.35 -11.64
CA ASP A 3 11.47 7.56 -10.59
C ASP A 3 10.30 8.40 -11.09
N LYS A 4 10.59 9.46 -11.84
CA LYS A 4 9.53 10.31 -12.42
C LYS A 4 8.75 9.56 -13.49
N MET A 5 9.43 8.71 -14.27
CA MET A 5 8.79 7.90 -15.29
C MET A 5 7.84 6.88 -14.64
N LEU A 6 8.26 6.26 -13.54
CA LEU A 6 7.43 5.31 -12.81
C LEU A 6 6.16 5.98 -12.26
N LEU A 7 6.29 7.16 -11.67
CA LEU A 7 5.16 7.93 -11.16
C LEU A 7 4.21 8.35 -12.30
N TYR A 8 4.77 8.75 -13.44
CA TYR A 8 3.98 9.12 -14.61
C TYR A 8 3.17 7.92 -15.14
N ILE A 9 3.80 6.75 -15.23
CA ILE A 9 3.12 5.53 -15.68
C ILE A 9 1.98 5.17 -14.74
N ALA A 10 2.19 5.28 -13.44
CA ALA A 10 1.16 5.01 -12.44
C ALA A 10 -0.04 5.96 -12.61
N ASP A 11 0.21 7.25 -12.84
CA ASP A 11 -0.86 8.22 -13.07
C ASP A 11 -1.65 7.92 -14.34
N GLN A 12 -0.98 7.51 -15.41
CA GLN A 12 -1.65 7.14 -16.65
C GLN A 12 -2.52 5.89 -16.46
N MET A 13 -2.03 4.91 -15.71
CA MET A 13 -2.77 3.68 -15.44
C MET A 13 -4.02 3.91 -14.58
N LYS A 14 -3.99 4.93 -13.73
CA LYS A 14 -5.13 5.29 -12.88
C LYS A 14 -6.40 5.53 -13.71
N HIS A 15 -6.29 6.08 -14.89
CA HIS A 15 -7.43 6.33 -15.77
C HIS A 15 -7.94 5.07 -16.47
N ARG A 16 -7.13 4.02 -16.52
CA ARG A 16 -7.49 2.77 -17.18
C ARG A 16 -8.10 1.73 -16.24
N ILE A 17 -7.95 1.91 -14.93
CA ILE A 17 -8.40 0.93 -13.94
C ILE A 17 -9.89 0.67 -14.04
N ALA A 18 -10.68 1.72 -14.26
CA ALA A 18 -12.13 1.60 -14.38
C ALA A 18 -12.56 0.70 -15.56
N ASP A 19 -11.76 0.69 -16.64
CA ASP A 19 -12.05 -0.11 -17.84
C ASP A 19 -11.57 -1.56 -17.72
N MET A 20 -10.76 -1.87 -16.69
CA MET A 20 -10.13 -3.17 -16.54
C MET A 20 -10.67 -3.99 -15.35
N GLU A 21 -11.77 -3.54 -14.75
CA GLU A 21 -12.24 -4.08 -13.46
C GLU A 21 -12.38 -5.60 -13.39
N ASP A 22 -12.72 -6.27 -14.48
CA ASP A 22 -13.01 -7.71 -14.43
C ASP A 22 -12.17 -8.56 -15.38
N GLU A 23 -11.23 -7.97 -16.12
CA GLU A 23 -10.62 -8.66 -17.25
C GLU A 23 -9.45 -9.58 -16.96
N CYS A 24 -8.61 -9.28 -15.95
CA CYS A 24 -7.45 -10.13 -15.66
C CYS A 24 -6.94 -9.91 -14.24
N PRO A 25 -7.21 -10.86 -13.33
CA PRO A 25 -6.72 -10.74 -11.94
C PRO A 25 -5.21 -10.56 -11.84
N LYS A 26 -4.45 -11.25 -12.70
CA LYS A 26 -2.99 -11.13 -12.70
C LYS A 26 -2.55 -9.73 -13.11
N LEU A 27 -3.20 -9.14 -14.11
CA LEU A 27 -2.89 -7.79 -14.55
C LEU A 27 -3.16 -6.77 -13.44
N ARG A 28 -4.25 -6.95 -12.71
CA ARG A 28 -4.56 -6.08 -11.56
C ARG A 28 -3.47 -6.16 -10.51
N ILE A 29 -2.95 -7.35 -10.22
CA ILE A 29 -1.87 -7.54 -9.25
C ILE A 29 -0.58 -6.90 -9.76
N ASP A 30 -0.27 -7.03 -11.04
CA ASP A 30 0.89 -6.39 -11.65
C ASP A 30 0.81 -4.86 -11.55
N ILE A 31 -0.37 -4.30 -11.80
CA ILE A 31 -0.61 -2.86 -11.67
C ILE A 31 -0.51 -2.44 -10.21
N ALA A 32 -1.02 -3.25 -9.28
CA ALA A 32 -0.88 -2.99 -7.85
C ALA A 32 0.58 -2.90 -7.44
N ASN A 33 1.42 -3.81 -7.95
CA ASN A 33 2.86 -3.76 -7.71
C ASN A 33 3.48 -2.47 -8.22
N LEU A 34 3.07 -2.02 -9.40
CA LEU A 34 3.56 -0.77 -9.98
C LEU A 34 3.20 0.43 -9.10
N TYR A 35 1.95 0.49 -8.61
CA TYR A 35 1.53 1.54 -7.68
C TYR A 35 2.29 1.47 -6.36
N TYR A 36 2.55 0.25 -5.87
CA TYR A 36 3.34 0.07 -4.66
C TYR A 36 4.74 0.64 -4.83
N LEU A 37 5.41 0.31 -5.93
CA LEU A 37 6.76 0.82 -6.21
C LEU A 37 6.75 2.35 -6.37
N SER A 38 5.74 2.89 -7.04
CA SER A 38 5.57 4.33 -7.20
C SER A 38 5.36 5.03 -5.85
N GLY A 39 4.56 4.41 -4.98
CA GLY A 39 4.36 4.91 -3.62
C GLY A 39 5.64 4.90 -2.81
N MET A 40 6.46 3.85 -2.96
CA MET A 40 7.76 3.77 -2.30
C MET A 40 8.71 4.87 -2.76
N LYS A 41 8.71 5.18 -4.06
CA LYS A 41 9.51 6.28 -4.60
C LYS A 41 9.06 7.63 -4.05
N ALA A 42 7.75 7.87 -4.02
CA ALA A 42 7.21 9.11 -3.44
C ALA A 42 7.58 9.23 -1.96
N MET A 43 7.50 8.13 -1.22
CA MET A 43 7.90 8.09 0.20
C MET A 43 9.39 8.43 0.36
N GLY A 44 10.23 7.94 -0.55
CA GLY A 44 11.65 8.25 -0.55
C GLY A 44 11.95 9.74 -0.73
N TYR A 45 11.05 10.48 -1.37
CA TYR A 45 11.13 11.94 -1.51
C TYR A 45 10.38 12.67 -0.39
N SER A 46 9.93 11.96 0.62
CA SER A 46 9.11 12.49 1.72
C SER A 46 7.77 13.08 1.24
N ASP A 47 7.31 12.66 0.08
CA ASP A 47 5.99 13.05 -0.44
C ASP A 47 4.95 12.05 0.06
N TYR A 48 4.59 12.19 1.32
CA TYR A 48 3.71 11.23 1.99
C TYR A 48 2.26 11.30 1.50
N ALA A 49 1.81 12.45 1.05
CA ALA A 49 0.46 12.58 0.47
C ALA A 49 0.33 11.77 -0.82
N THR A 50 1.32 11.86 -1.69
CA THR A 50 1.35 11.09 -2.93
C THR A 50 1.52 9.60 -2.66
N SER A 51 2.44 9.23 -1.75
CA SER A 51 2.65 7.82 -1.41
C SER A 51 1.39 7.19 -0.81
N ARG A 52 0.71 7.90 0.08
CA ARG A 52 -0.58 7.47 0.65
C ARG A 52 -1.60 7.17 -0.45
N SER A 53 -1.73 8.07 -1.41
CA SER A 53 -2.65 7.92 -2.52
C SER A 53 -2.33 6.67 -3.36
N TYR A 54 -1.06 6.47 -3.70
CA TYR A 54 -0.63 5.33 -4.49
C TYR A 54 -0.80 4.01 -3.76
N PHE A 55 -0.49 3.97 -2.46
CA PHE A 55 -0.68 2.76 -1.67
C PHE A 55 -2.16 2.40 -1.53
N LYS A 56 -3.04 3.38 -1.40
CA LYS A 56 -4.49 3.13 -1.36
C LYS A 56 -4.98 2.51 -2.67
N VAL A 57 -4.52 3.03 -3.80
CA VAL A 57 -4.86 2.47 -5.11
C VAL A 57 -4.33 1.04 -5.24
N ALA A 58 -3.08 0.81 -4.86
CA ALA A 58 -2.47 -0.51 -4.90
C ALA A 58 -3.29 -1.52 -4.11
N LEU A 59 -3.68 -1.16 -2.89
CA LEU A 59 -4.46 -2.04 -2.03
C LEU A 59 -5.84 -2.35 -2.63
N SER A 60 -6.49 -1.34 -3.24
CA SER A 60 -7.79 -1.50 -3.87
C SER A 60 -7.77 -2.42 -5.09
N LEU A 61 -6.62 -2.60 -5.72
CA LEU A 61 -6.46 -3.48 -6.88
C LEU A 61 -6.29 -4.95 -6.50
N LEU A 62 -5.98 -5.23 -5.24
CA LEU A 62 -5.84 -6.60 -4.77
C LEU A 62 -7.23 -7.26 -4.61
N PRO A 63 -7.31 -8.61 -4.73
CA PRO A 63 -8.59 -9.29 -4.57
C PRO A 63 -9.14 -9.18 -3.14
N THR A 64 -10.42 -9.48 -2.98
CA THR A 64 -11.08 -9.39 -1.66
C THR A 64 -10.44 -10.32 -0.62
N ASP A 65 -9.90 -11.46 -1.06
CA ASP A 65 -9.19 -12.42 -0.21
C ASP A 65 -7.70 -12.14 -0.13
N ARG A 66 -7.29 -10.88 -0.31
CA ARG A 66 -5.90 -10.47 -0.42
C ARG A 66 -5.00 -10.92 0.73
N TRP A 67 -5.54 -10.99 1.93
CA TRP A 67 -4.76 -11.46 3.09
C TRP A 67 -4.45 -12.95 3.05
N VAL A 68 -5.13 -13.70 2.17
CA VAL A 68 -4.88 -15.13 1.95
C VAL A 68 -4.09 -15.32 0.66
N SER A 69 -4.62 -14.81 -0.47
CA SER A 69 -4.03 -15.05 -1.80
C SER A 69 -2.81 -14.19 -2.09
N GLN A 70 -2.74 -12.97 -1.52
CA GLN A 70 -1.65 -12.02 -1.75
C GLN A 70 -1.08 -11.51 -0.43
N TYR A 71 -0.86 -12.40 0.51
CA TYR A 71 -0.47 -12.07 1.87
C TYR A 71 0.77 -11.16 1.95
N LYS A 72 1.84 -11.54 1.26
CA LYS A 72 3.10 -10.77 1.28
C LYS A 72 2.91 -9.34 0.76
N LEU A 73 2.30 -9.22 -0.42
CA LEU A 73 2.10 -7.93 -1.06
C LEU A 73 1.14 -7.07 -0.24
N CYS A 74 0.03 -7.66 0.21
CA CYS A 74 -0.95 -6.97 1.04
C CYS A 74 -0.31 -6.44 2.32
N ARG A 75 0.50 -7.26 2.99
CA ARG A 75 1.19 -6.88 4.22
C ARG A 75 2.14 -5.72 3.99
N HIS A 76 2.95 -5.78 2.92
CA HIS A 76 3.89 -4.72 2.60
C HIS A 76 3.18 -3.41 2.27
N ILE A 77 2.15 -3.46 1.43
CA ILE A 77 1.38 -2.26 1.06
C ILE A 77 0.73 -1.65 2.30
N SER A 78 0.08 -2.48 3.12
CA SER A 78 -0.63 -1.99 4.31
C SER A 78 0.31 -1.32 5.30
N LEU A 79 1.49 -1.89 5.54
CA LEU A 79 2.47 -1.31 6.45
C LEU A 79 2.96 0.05 5.95
N LYS A 80 3.29 0.14 4.66
CA LYS A 80 3.75 1.40 4.07
C LYS A 80 2.64 2.43 4.01
N LEU A 81 1.41 2.00 3.74
CA LEU A 81 0.24 2.88 3.79
C LEU A 81 0.07 3.47 5.19
N ALA A 82 0.16 2.65 6.23
CA ALA A 82 0.05 3.13 7.61
C ALA A 82 1.14 4.15 7.93
N LYS A 83 2.37 3.91 7.50
CA LYS A 83 3.48 4.85 7.68
C LYS A 83 3.21 6.19 6.99
N SER A 84 2.70 6.15 5.75
CA SER A 84 2.38 7.35 4.99
C SER A 84 1.27 8.16 5.65
N ILE A 85 0.22 7.47 6.11
CA ILE A 85 -0.91 8.10 6.78
C ILE A 85 -0.48 8.73 8.10
N TYR A 86 0.36 8.02 8.87
CA TYR A 86 0.92 8.53 10.10
C TYR A 86 1.74 9.81 9.84
N SER A 87 2.56 9.79 8.79
CA SER A 87 3.39 10.94 8.42
C SER A 87 2.56 12.13 7.92
N CYS A 88 1.35 11.87 7.42
CA CYS A 88 0.39 12.93 7.07
C CYS A 88 -0.34 13.48 8.28
N GLY A 89 -0.13 12.93 9.47
CA GLY A 89 -0.74 13.41 10.70
C GLY A 89 -2.03 12.70 11.10
N ASP A 90 -2.50 11.74 10.32
CA ASP A 90 -3.73 11.00 10.61
C ASP A 90 -3.42 9.74 11.43
N VAL A 91 -3.16 9.93 12.70
CA VAL A 91 -2.75 8.86 13.61
C VAL A 91 -3.84 7.80 13.78
N GLU A 92 -5.10 8.23 13.86
CA GLU A 92 -6.22 7.31 14.09
C GLU A 92 -6.40 6.34 12.93
N GLU A 93 -6.36 6.83 11.69
CA GLU A 93 -6.45 5.98 10.50
C GLU A 93 -5.26 5.01 10.42
N ALA A 94 -4.06 5.50 10.71
CA ALA A 94 -2.86 4.67 10.72
C ALA A 94 -2.99 3.54 11.76
N GLN A 95 -3.43 3.85 12.96
CA GLN A 95 -3.62 2.85 14.01
C GLN A 95 -4.68 1.81 13.65
N SER A 96 -5.75 2.24 12.98
CA SER A 96 -6.79 1.33 12.50
C SER A 96 -6.23 0.29 11.55
N ILE A 97 -5.40 0.71 10.59
CA ILE A 97 -4.75 -0.19 9.64
C ILE A 97 -3.80 -1.15 10.37
N LEU A 98 -3.02 -0.63 11.30
CA LEU A 98 -2.05 -1.45 12.05
C LEU A 98 -2.74 -2.50 12.92
N HIS A 99 -3.86 -2.18 13.54
CA HIS A 99 -4.62 -3.14 14.33
C HIS A 99 -5.20 -4.25 13.45
N GLU A 100 -5.72 -3.90 12.27
CA GLU A 100 -6.17 -4.90 11.30
C GLU A 100 -5.01 -5.82 10.90
N MET A 101 -3.83 -5.25 10.65
CA MET A 101 -2.65 -6.04 10.30
C MET A 101 -2.27 -7.03 11.39
N LEU A 102 -2.34 -6.63 12.67
CA LEU A 102 -2.02 -7.53 13.77
C LEU A 102 -2.95 -8.75 13.79
N GLU A 103 -4.22 -8.57 13.43
CA GLU A 103 -5.16 -9.67 13.34
C GLU A 103 -4.85 -10.60 12.16
N LYS A 104 -4.29 -10.07 11.07
CA LYS A 104 -4.07 -10.81 9.83
C LYS A 104 -2.67 -11.41 9.70
N CYS A 105 -1.67 -10.88 10.44
CA CYS A 105 -0.30 -11.37 10.35
C CYS A 105 -0.18 -12.81 10.85
N LEU A 106 0.53 -13.65 10.09
CA LEU A 106 0.64 -15.07 10.34
C LEU A 106 1.76 -15.45 11.30
N SER A 107 2.73 -14.58 11.53
CA SER A 107 3.87 -14.88 12.39
C SER A 107 4.20 -13.71 13.29
N ILE A 108 4.93 -14.00 14.38
CA ILE A 108 5.43 -12.98 15.29
C ILE A 108 6.37 -12.04 14.55
N GLU A 109 7.20 -12.56 13.68
CA GLU A 109 8.16 -11.78 12.90
C GLU A 109 7.44 -10.74 12.03
N ASP A 110 6.31 -11.11 11.40
CA ASP A 110 5.52 -10.21 10.60
C ASP A 110 4.83 -9.13 11.45
N LYS A 111 4.53 -9.44 12.70
CA LYS A 111 3.88 -8.50 13.63
C LYS A 111 4.84 -7.48 14.22
N LEU A 112 6.14 -7.79 14.30
CA LEU A 112 7.11 -6.91 14.95
C LEU A 112 7.15 -5.49 14.36
N PRO A 113 7.24 -5.30 13.02
CA PRO A 113 7.23 -3.95 12.46
C PRO A 113 5.92 -3.21 12.75
N VAL A 114 4.81 -3.91 12.78
CA VAL A 114 3.48 -3.34 13.06
C VAL A 114 3.43 -2.87 14.51
N GLN A 115 3.87 -3.70 15.44
CA GLN A 115 3.90 -3.36 16.87
C GLN A 115 4.83 -2.18 17.13
N ALA A 116 6.00 -2.16 16.48
CA ALA A 116 6.95 -1.06 16.61
C ALA A 116 6.32 0.27 16.18
N LEU A 117 5.59 0.28 15.08
CA LEU A 117 4.95 1.48 14.58
C LEU A 117 3.77 1.91 15.48
N LEU A 118 3.02 0.95 16.03
CA LEU A 118 1.95 1.24 16.98
C LEU A 118 2.49 1.91 18.24
N VAL A 119 3.58 1.40 18.79
CA VAL A 119 4.22 1.99 19.99
C VAL A 119 4.67 3.41 19.68
N THR A 120 5.24 3.66 18.51
CA THR A 120 5.68 4.99 18.10
C THR A 120 4.50 5.95 17.94
N SER A 121 3.34 5.45 17.51
CA SER A 121 2.15 6.29 17.26
C SER A 121 1.36 6.61 18.52
N GLU A 122 1.58 5.87 19.60
CA GLU A 122 0.97 6.15 20.89
C GLU A 122 1.74 7.24 21.65
#